data_9cd75f335e22ae6087be943b38e645f2
#
_entry.id   9cd75f335e22ae6087be943b38e645f2
#
_cell.length_a   1.000
_cell.length_b   1.000
_cell.length_c   1.000
_cell.angle_alpha   90.00
_cell.angle_beta   90.00
_cell.angle_gamma   90.00
#
_symmetry.space_group_name_H-M   'P 1'
#
loop_
_entity.id
_entity.type
_entity.pdbx_description
1 polymer ?
#
loop_
_entity_poly.entity_id
_entity_poly.type
_entity_poly.pdbx_seq_one_letter_code
_entity_poly.pdbx_strand_id
1 'polypeptide(L)'
;MKKTLIFIVFILTLNAEAFAKETTYKKELFDKAASDGKVVIVSSWIKYCTSCASQMKILKKAKNEGELSDIKFDNIEYFSFDVTNKEIADLFDVQYQTTLLIFKDNKEVYRSIGETTKDLIYEALKASI
;
A
#
# COMPACT_ATOMS: atom_id res chain seq x y z
N MET A 1 29.90 8.58 -41.61
CA MET A 1 28.60 8.05 -41.23
C MET A 1 28.45 8.18 -39.72
N LYS A 2 27.70 9.16 -39.27
CA LYS A 2 27.41 9.32 -37.79
C LYS A 2 26.17 8.49 -37.49
N LYS A 3 26.37 7.40 -36.78
CA LYS A 3 25.24 6.63 -36.19
C LYS A 3 24.76 7.38 -34.93
N THR A 4 23.65 8.08 -35.09
CA THR A 4 22.95 8.71 -33.97
C THR A 4 22.31 7.60 -33.12
N LEU A 5 22.93 7.31 -31.99
CA LEU A 5 22.39 6.39 -30.99
C LEU A 5 21.27 7.15 -30.27
N ILE A 6 20.02 6.86 -30.62
CA ILE A 6 18.85 7.37 -29.91
C ILE A 6 18.73 6.55 -28.62
N PHE A 7 19.17 7.15 -27.52
CA PHE A 7 18.86 6.64 -26.19
C PHE A 7 17.37 6.92 -25.93
N ILE A 8 16.54 5.91 -26.12
CA ILE A 8 15.17 5.93 -25.62
C ILE A 8 15.27 5.71 -24.11
N VAL A 9 15.23 6.81 -23.36
CA VAL A 9 15.04 6.78 -21.92
C VAL A 9 13.62 6.30 -21.68
N PHE A 10 13.46 5.02 -21.38
CA PHE A 10 12.20 4.47 -20.90
C PHE A 10 12.02 4.98 -19.46
N ILE A 11 11.32 6.12 -19.33
CA ILE A 11 10.86 6.59 -18.03
C ILE A 11 9.77 5.61 -17.61
N LEU A 12 10.16 4.64 -16.79
CA LEU A 12 9.21 3.81 -16.02
C LEU A 12 8.47 4.74 -15.06
N THR A 13 7.39 5.34 -15.54
CA THR A 13 6.41 5.96 -14.66
C THR A 13 5.84 4.82 -13.81
N LEU A 14 6.28 4.76 -12.55
CA LEU A 14 5.71 3.87 -11.56
C LEU A 14 4.25 4.28 -11.35
N ASN A 15 3.37 3.57 -12.03
CA ASN A 15 1.96 3.88 -12.04
C ASN A 15 1.30 3.17 -10.84
N ALA A 16 0.54 3.90 -10.02
CA ALA A 16 -0.20 3.33 -8.89
C ALA A 16 -1.07 2.14 -9.33
N GLU A 17 -1.60 2.15 -10.55
CA GLU A 17 -2.40 1.06 -11.10
C GLU A 17 -1.64 -0.28 -11.22
N ALA A 18 -0.33 -0.25 -11.51
CA ALA A 18 0.47 -1.46 -11.61
C ALA A 18 0.59 -2.17 -10.25
N PHE A 19 0.72 -1.41 -9.16
CA PHE A 19 0.72 -1.95 -7.80
C PHE A 19 -0.67 -2.37 -7.33
N ALA A 20 -1.71 -1.65 -7.74
CA ALA A 20 -3.09 -1.91 -7.36
C ALA A 20 -3.59 -3.29 -7.83
N LYS A 21 -3.14 -3.77 -8.98
CA LYS A 21 -3.52 -5.12 -9.48
C LYS A 21 -3.09 -6.26 -8.57
N GLU A 22 -1.94 -6.11 -7.92
CA GLU A 22 -1.38 -7.14 -7.02
C GLU A 22 -1.98 -7.07 -5.62
N THR A 23 -2.48 -5.90 -5.21
CA THR A 23 -2.93 -5.63 -3.85
C THR A 23 -4.43 -5.37 -3.74
N THR A 24 -5.20 -5.63 -4.81
CA THR A 24 -6.65 -5.37 -4.85
C THR A 24 -7.37 -5.94 -3.64
N TYR A 25 -8.08 -5.07 -2.91
CA TYR A 25 -8.89 -5.46 -1.77
C TYR A 25 -9.99 -6.46 -2.17
N LYS A 26 -10.08 -7.53 -1.38
CA LYS A 26 -11.17 -8.50 -1.41
C LYS A 26 -11.57 -8.84 0.01
N LYS A 27 -12.87 -8.72 0.30
CA LYS A 27 -13.39 -8.93 1.66
C LYS A 27 -13.00 -10.29 2.24
N GLU A 28 -13.10 -11.35 1.45
CA GLU A 28 -12.79 -12.72 1.90
C GLU A 28 -11.31 -12.87 2.29
N LEU A 29 -10.41 -12.24 1.54
CA LEU A 29 -8.98 -12.28 1.82
C LEU A 29 -8.61 -11.40 3.02
N PHE A 30 -9.28 -10.26 3.18
CA PHE A 30 -9.14 -9.40 4.36
C PHE A 30 -9.59 -10.14 5.63
N ASP A 31 -10.78 -10.72 5.61
CA ASP A 31 -11.33 -11.45 6.73
C ASP A 31 -10.46 -12.66 7.09
N LYS A 32 -9.94 -13.37 6.08
CA LYS A 32 -9.01 -14.48 6.30
C LYS A 32 -7.71 -14.01 6.94
N ALA A 33 -7.10 -12.95 6.45
CA ALA A 33 -5.86 -12.41 7.02
C ALA A 33 -6.06 -11.97 8.48
N ALA A 34 -7.17 -11.31 8.77
CA ALA A 34 -7.52 -10.92 10.13
C ALA A 34 -7.73 -12.13 11.05
N SER A 35 -8.42 -13.17 10.58
CA SER A 35 -8.65 -14.41 11.37
C SER A 35 -7.36 -15.21 11.56
N ASP A 36 -6.40 -15.12 10.64
CA ASP A 36 -5.07 -15.73 10.75
C ASP A 36 -4.14 -14.96 11.72
N GLY A 37 -4.61 -13.89 12.33
CA GLY A 37 -3.83 -13.07 13.27
C GLY A 37 -2.81 -12.15 12.60
N LYS A 38 -2.92 -11.91 11.30
CA LYS A 38 -2.02 -11.02 10.57
C LYS A 38 -2.31 -9.55 10.89
N VAL A 39 -1.27 -8.73 10.81
CA VAL A 39 -1.42 -7.28 10.68
C VAL A 39 -1.85 -6.98 9.25
N VAL A 40 -2.96 -6.29 9.09
CA VAL A 40 -3.52 -5.99 7.77
C VAL A 40 -3.35 -4.51 7.46
N ILE A 41 -2.71 -4.23 6.33
CA ILE A 41 -2.51 -2.89 5.82
C ILE A 41 -3.50 -2.64 4.69
N VAL A 42 -4.17 -1.50 4.70
CA VAL A 42 -5.05 -1.05 3.62
C VAL A 42 -4.66 0.35 3.19
N SER A 43 -4.49 0.58 1.90
CA SER A 43 -4.26 1.91 1.36
C SER A 43 -5.25 2.25 0.25
N SER A 44 -5.60 3.54 0.14
CA SER A 44 -6.44 4.05 -0.93
C SER A 44 -5.61 4.76 -2.00
N TRP A 45 -6.05 4.65 -3.24
CA TRP A 45 -5.40 5.30 -4.37
C TRP A 45 -6.41 5.86 -5.37
N ILE A 46 -5.96 6.66 -6.30
CA ILE A 46 -6.70 7.14 -7.48
C ILE A 46 -5.74 7.17 -8.67
N LYS A 47 -6.27 7.12 -9.89
CA LYS A 47 -5.47 7.23 -11.12
C LYS A 47 -4.61 8.49 -11.14
N TYR A 48 -3.39 8.37 -11.69
CA TYR A 48 -2.43 9.47 -11.84
C TYR A 48 -1.99 10.14 -10.54
N CYS A 49 -2.05 9.43 -9.43
CA CYS A 49 -1.67 9.91 -8.11
C CYS A 49 -0.24 9.51 -7.78
N THR A 50 0.70 10.46 -7.84
CA THR A 50 2.13 10.20 -7.55
C THR A 50 2.39 9.89 -6.08
N SER A 51 1.69 10.55 -5.16
CA SER A 51 1.79 10.26 -3.72
C SER A 51 1.27 8.86 -3.39
N CYS A 52 0.20 8.42 -4.05
CA CYS A 52 -0.30 7.04 -3.92
C CYS A 52 0.76 6.04 -4.38
N ALA A 53 1.37 6.26 -5.54
CA ALA A 53 2.41 5.37 -6.06
C ALA A 53 3.62 5.29 -5.12
N SER A 54 4.05 6.41 -4.55
CA SER A 54 5.14 6.45 -3.58
C SER A 54 4.82 5.69 -2.30
N GLN A 55 3.63 5.91 -1.73
CA GLN A 55 3.17 5.19 -0.54
C GLN A 55 3.06 3.69 -0.79
N MET A 56 2.40 3.29 -1.88
CA MET A 56 2.19 1.89 -2.24
C MET A 56 3.51 1.15 -2.47
N LYS A 57 4.49 1.81 -3.08
CA LYS A 57 5.84 1.25 -3.27
C LYS A 57 6.51 0.91 -1.94
N ILE A 58 6.42 1.81 -0.95
CA ILE A 58 6.97 1.59 0.39
C ILE A 58 6.26 0.42 1.08
N LEU A 59 4.93 0.39 1.03
CA LEU A 59 4.14 -0.67 1.65
C LEU A 59 4.39 -2.04 1.01
N LYS A 60 4.53 -2.09 -0.31
CA LYS A 60 4.85 -3.32 -1.04
C LYS A 60 6.24 -3.83 -0.68
N LYS A 61 7.23 -2.95 -0.55
CA LYS A 61 8.57 -3.32 -0.08
C LYS A 61 8.55 -3.86 1.34
N ALA A 62 7.83 -3.20 2.24
CA ALA A 62 7.66 -3.66 3.61
C ALA A 62 7.09 -5.08 3.66
N LYS A 63 6.12 -5.41 2.80
CA LYS A 63 5.56 -6.76 2.71
C LYS A 63 6.53 -7.78 2.12
N ASN A 64 7.22 -7.45 1.02
CA ASN A 64 7.89 -8.45 0.17
C ASN A 64 9.40 -8.58 0.45
N GLU A 65 10.08 -7.53 0.85
CA GLU A 65 11.55 -7.48 0.87
C GLU A 65 12.17 -7.52 2.26
N GLY A 66 11.35 -7.47 3.31
CA GLY A 66 11.85 -7.60 4.68
C GLY A 66 12.88 -6.52 5.08
N GLU A 67 12.76 -5.30 4.54
CA GLU A 67 13.68 -4.20 4.91
C GLU A 67 13.61 -3.81 6.39
N LEU A 68 12.63 -4.32 7.11
CA LEU A 68 12.52 -4.19 8.56
C LEU A 68 13.03 -5.49 9.18
N SER A 69 14.31 -5.53 9.51
CA SER A 69 15.00 -6.73 10.01
C SER A 69 14.37 -7.38 11.25
N ASP A 70 13.50 -6.65 11.96
CA ASP A 70 12.88 -7.09 13.20
C ASP A 70 11.41 -7.49 13.05
N ILE A 71 10.84 -7.35 11.84
CA ILE A 71 9.43 -7.67 11.57
C ILE A 71 9.36 -9.00 10.83
N LYS A 72 8.56 -9.92 11.35
CA LYS A 72 8.20 -11.14 10.63
C LYS A 72 7.16 -10.80 9.56
N PHE A 73 7.59 -10.69 8.30
CA PHE A 73 6.77 -10.27 7.17
C PHE A 73 5.68 -11.28 6.78
N ASP A 74 5.82 -12.53 7.16
CA ASP A 74 4.78 -13.55 7.07
C ASP A 74 3.52 -13.21 7.87
N ASN A 75 3.61 -12.26 8.79
CA ASN A 75 2.49 -11.78 9.60
C ASN A 75 1.82 -10.51 9.07
N ILE A 76 2.22 -10.00 7.91
CA ILE A 76 1.64 -8.81 7.29
C ILE A 76 0.90 -9.18 6.00
N GLU A 77 -0.32 -8.66 5.84
CA GLU A 77 -1.05 -8.67 4.57
C GLU A 77 -1.33 -7.24 4.11
N TYR A 78 -1.30 -7.00 2.79
CA TYR A 78 -1.48 -5.68 2.22
C TYR A 78 -2.54 -5.67 1.14
N PHE A 79 -3.51 -4.77 1.28
CA PHE A 79 -4.56 -4.50 0.30
C PHE A 79 -4.60 -3.04 -0.09
N SER A 80 -5.06 -2.78 -1.31
CA SER A 80 -5.34 -1.42 -1.77
C SER A 80 -6.66 -1.35 -2.52
N PHE A 81 -7.26 -0.18 -2.58
CA PHE A 81 -8.49 0.04 -3.32
C PHE A 81 -8.53 1.44 -3.96
N ASP A 82 -9.26 1.55 -5.06
CA ASP A 82 -9.55 2.84 -5.70
C ASP A 82 -10.55 3.61 -4.84
N VAL A 83 -10.19 4.81 -4.41
CA VAL A 83 -11.03 5.65 -3.53
C VAL A 83 -12.36 6.06 -4.19
N THR A 84 -12.46 5.98 -5.53
CA THR A 84 -13.71 6.20 -6.26
C THR A 84 -14.70 5.03 -6.15
N ASN A 85 -14.24 3.87 -5.69
CA ASN A 85 -15.12 2.77 -5.32
C ASN A 85 -15.80 3.09 -3.97
N LYS A 86 -16.98 3.69 -4.06
CA LYS A 86 -17.75 4.18 -2.90
C LYS A 86 -18.05 3.10 -1.86
N GLU A 87 -18.36 1.89 -2.31
CA GLU A 87 -18.68 0.78 -1.41
C GLU A 87 -17.51 0.45 -0.47
N ILE A 88 -16.31 0.35 -1.01
CA ILE A 88 -15.11 0.06 -0.22
C ILE A 88 -14.69 1.29 0.59
N ALA A 89 -14.74 2.48 -0.01
CA ALA A 89 -14.41 3.72 0.70
C ALA A 89 -15.30 3.95 1.92
N ASP A 90 -16.61 3.73 1.79
CA ASP A 90 -17.56 3.83 2.90
C ASP A 90 -17.33 2.74 3.96
N LEU A 91 -16.98 1.52 3.55
CA LEU A 91 -16.65 0.43 4.47
C LEU A 91 -15.50 0.79 5.41
N PHE A 92 -14.48 1.48 4.91
CA PHE A 92 -13.31 1.91 5.68
C PHE A 92 -13.38 3.35 6.19
N ASP A 93 -14.49 4.06 5.96
CA ASP A 93 -14.63 5.50 6.26
C ASP A 93 -13.46 6.32 5.67
N VAL A 94 -13.16 6.09 4.40
CA VAL A 94 -12.08 6.75 3.66
C VAL A 94 -12.65 7.73 2.64
N GLN A 95 -12.22 8.99 2.70
CA GLN A 95 -12.66 10.07 1.82
C GLN A 95 -11.60 10.52 0.82
N TYR A 96 -10.33 10.22 1.08
CA TYR A 96 -9.19 10.71 0.30
C TYR A 96 -8.29 9.57 -0.16
N GLN A 97 -7.67 9.76 -1.32
CA GLN A 97 -6.56 8.93 -1.77
C GLN A 97 -5.34 9.10 -0.84
N THR A 98 -4.38 8.20 -0.93
CA THR A 98 -3.17 8.18 -0.09
C THR A 98 -3.52 8.04 1.41
N THR A 99 -4.65 7.45 1.72
CA THR A 99 -5.02 7.09 3.09
C THR A 99 -4.41 5.73 3.42
N LEU A 100 -3.69 5.66 4.53
CA LEU A 100 -3.09 4.44 5.06
C LEU A 100 -3.82 4.01 6.33
N LEU A 101 -4.27 2.78 6.36
CA LEU A 101 -4.90 2.13 7.52
C LEU A 101 -4.09 0.92 7.92
N ILE A 102 -3.94 0.67 9.22
CA ILE A 102 -3.38 -0.56 9.76
C ILE A 102 -4.36 -1.17 10.75
N PHE A 103 -4.62 -2.47 10.58
CA PHE A 103 -5.50 -3.26 11.44
C PHE A 103 -4.71 -4.33 12.16
N LYS A 104 -5.00 -4.52 13.43
CA LYS A 104 -4.52 -5.62 14.25
C LYS A 104 -5.68 -6.21 15.04
N ASP A 105 -5.79 -7.54 15.07
CA ASP A 105 -6.91 -8.22 15.72
C ASP A 105 -8.29 -7.68 15.27
N ASN A 106 -8.40 -7.41 13.96
CA ASN A 106 -9.59 -6.85 13.31
C ASN A 106 -10.00 -5.45 13.82
N LYS A 107 -9.07 -4.70 14.41
CA LYS A 107 -9.29 -3.32 14.87
C LYS A 107 -8.33 -2.37 14.17
N GLU A 108 -8.83 -1.23 13.73
CA GLU A 108 -7.99 -0.14 13.22
C GLU A 108 -7.12 0.41 14.35
N VAL A 109 -5.80 0.31 14.18
CA VAL A 109 -4.80 0.78 15.16
C VAL A 109 -4.02 2.00 14.65
N TYR A 110 -4.08 2.31 13.37
CA TYR A 110 -3.41 3.45 12.76
C TYR A 110 -4.17 3.96 11.54
N ARG A 111 -4.16 5.30 11.38
CA ARG A 111 -4.71 5.98 10.20
C ARG A 111 -3.89 7.22 9.89
N SER A 112 -3.53 7.41 8.63
CA SER A 112 -2.94 8.65 8.13
C SER A 112 -3.46 8.99 6.73
N ILE A 113 -3.38 10.27 6.37
CA ILE A 113 -3.76 10.77 5.05
C ILE A 113 -2.56 11.51 4.47
N GLY A 114 -2.13 11.10 3.26
CA GLY A 114 -1.03 11.74 2.55
C GLY A 114 0.37 11.36 3.01
N GLU A 115 0.54 10.37 3.90
CA GLU A 115 1.86 9.96 4.37
C GLU A 115 2.63 9.22 3.28
N THR A 116 3.81 9.74 2.92
CA THR A 116 4.71 9.16 1.92
C THR A 116 6.16 9.04 2.42
N THR A 117 6.39 9.35 3.70
CA THR A 117 7.70 9.25 4.32
C THR A 117 7.96 7.83 4.79
N LYS A 118 9.00 7.19 4.23
CA LYS A 118 9.36 5.80 4.53
C LYS A 118 9.51 5.54 6.03
N ASP A 119 10.26 6.39 6.73
CA ASP A 119 10.54 6.18 8.15
C ASP A 119 9.27 6.27 9.01
N LEU A 120 8.37 7.20 8.72
CA LEU A 120 7.11 7.34 9.45
C LEU A 120 6.16 6.16 9.18
N ILE A 121 6.10 5.70 7.95
CA ILE A 121 5.33 4.48 7.61
C ILE A 121 5.90 3.27 8.34
N TYR A 122 7.22 3.12 8.37
CA TYR A 122 7.86 2.00 9.06
C TYR A 122 7.70 2.06 10.58
N GLU A 123 7.75 3.24 11.18
CA GLU A 123 7.44 3.41 12.61
C GLU A 123 6.00 2.99 12.94
N ALA A 124 5.03 3.40 12.10
CA ALA A 124 3.64 3.00 12.26
C ALA A 124 3.46 1.48 12.15
N LEU A 125 4.13 0.84 11.19
CA LEU A 125 4.11 -0.62 11.03
C LEU A 125 4.73 -1.33 12.24
N LYS A 126 5.89 -0.87 12.72
CA LYS A 126 6.54 -1.43 13.91
C LYS A 126 5.67 -1.31 15.16
N ALA A 127 5.00 -0.17 15.33
CA ALA A 127 4.11 0.05 16.48
C ALA A 127 2.85 -0.82 16.44
N SER A 128 2.50 -1.38 15.28
CA SER A 128 1.28 -2.18 15.07
C SER A 128 1.52 -3.70 15.19
N ILE A 129 2.76 -4.11 15.25
CA ILE A 129 3.19 -5.53 15.34
C ILE A 129 3.55 -5.88 16.81
#